data_53658d6dd35d69ba312892cdae599342
#
_entry.id   53658d6dd35d69ba312892cdae599342
#
_cell.length_a   1.000
_cell.length_b   1.000
_cell.length_c   1.000
_cell.angle_alpha   90.00
_cell.angle_beta   90.00
_cell.angle_gamma   90.00
#
_symmetry.space_group_name_H-M   'P 1'
#
loop_
_entity.id
_entity.type
_entity.pdbx_description
1 polymer ?
#
loop_
_entity_poly.entity_id
_entity_poly.type
_entity_poly.pdbx_seq_one_letter_code
_entity_poly.pdbx_strand_id
1 'polypeptide(L)'
;MKHGCCLIMALFVSPVAHAQQIDKVQPIGAARNALLCKSRGIAREVAATARDFVTFRDPSWTVLTIAQIGAASADAVTSLNNFHNCSSCSEIGVSRFFIGRHPDAHKYIIGGAVEIGVEAVAAHYFRKHGPIRKWYWRPLWALPQSFSLYEHARAARQNAALDLR
;
A
#
# COMPACT_ATOMS: atom_id res chain seq x y z
N MET A 1 1.81 2.88 25.76
CA MET A 1 1.86 3.10 24.29
C MET A 1 2.87 2.17 23.60
N LYS A 2 2.77 0.83 23.80
CA LYS A 2 3.78 -0.14 23.31
C LYS A 2 3.25 -1.18 22.31
N HIS A 3 2.01 -1.04 21.80
CA HIS A 3 1.35 -2.10 21.01
C HIS A 3 1.05 -1.77 19.55
N GLY A 4 1.43 -0.59 19.05
CA GLY A 4 1.10 -0.18 17.68
C GLY A 4 2.03 -0.71 16.58
N CYS A 5 3.26 -1.07 16.93
CA CYS A 5 4.30 -1.36 15.91
C CYS A 5 4.18 -2.76 15.28
N CYS A 6 3.54 -3.72 15.99
CA CYS A 6 3.44 -5.10 15.50
C CYS A 6 2.40 -5.32 14.40
N LEU A 7 1.47 -4.40 14.18
CA LEU A 7 0.34 -4.65 13.27
C LEU A 7 0.69 -4.45 11.81
N ILE A 8 1.55 -3.47 11.50
CA ILE A 8 1.92 -3.16 10.11
C ILE A 8 2.94 -4.16 9.58
N MET A 9 3.86 -4.62 10.42
CA MET A 9 4.81 -5.67 10.04
C MET A 9 4.15 -7.04 9.82
N ALA A 10 3.02 -7.33 10.50
CA ALA A 10 2.27 -8.57 10.33
C ALA A 10 1.55 -8.68 8.97
N LEU A 11 1.32 -7.56 8.27
CA LEU A 11 0.74 -7.57 6.93
C LEU A 11 1.77 -7.89 5.84
N PHE A 12 3.07 -7.74 6.12
CA PHE A 12 4.16 -7.95 5.18
C PHE A 12 5.02 -9.20 5.47
N VAL A 13 4.85 -9.85 6.62
CA VAL A 13 5.58 -11.07 6.98
C VAL A 13 4.69 -12.28 6.75
N SER A 14 5.12 -13.13 5.81
CA SER A 14 4.52 -14.40 5.36
C SER A 14 3.83 -15.24 6.44
N PRO A 15 2.75 -15.95 6.09
CA PRO A 15 1.97 -16.82 7.00
C PRO A 15 2.64 -18.17 7.32
N VAL A 16 3.97 -18.29 7.21
CA VAL A 16 4.65 -19.62 7.34
C VAL A 16 5.08 -19.99 8.75
N ALA A 17 4.98 -19.11 9.74
CA ALA A 17 5.59 -19.36 11.06
C ALA A 17 4.61 -19.51 12.25
N HIS A 18 3.32 -19.76 12.05
CA HIS A 18 2.38 -19.88 13.20
C HIS A 18 1.50 -21.13 13.18
N ALA A 19 2.12 -22.29 12.94
CA ALA A 19 1.44 -23.59 13.10
C ALA A 19 1.81 -24.33 14.40
N GLN A 20 2.27 -23.64 15.44
CA GLN A 20 2.52 -24.26 16.77
C GLN A 20 2.19 -23.29 17.89
N GLN A 21 0.98 -23.32 18.35
CA GLN A 21 0.50 -23.16 19.73
C GLN A 21 -1.01 -22.93 19.76
N ILE A 22 -1.77 -23.98 19.42
CA ILE A 22 -3.21 -24.03 19.72
C ILE A 22 -3.33 -24.78 21.06
N ASP A 23 -3.13 -24.06 22.15
CA ASP A 23 -3.55 -24.52 23.48
C ASP A 23 -3.79 -23.34 24.43
N LYS A 24 -4.83 -22.58 24.12
CA LYS A 24 -5.66 -21.81 25.09
C LYS A 24 -6.87 -21.31 24.31
N VAL A 25 -7.98 -22.02 24.43
CA VAL A 25 -9.30 -21.56 23.97
C VAL A 25 -9.60 -20.24 24.69
N GLN A 26 -9.26 -19.14 24.07
CA GLN A 26 -9.72 -17.83 24.54
C GLN A 26 -11.23 -17.75 24.32
N PRO A 27 -12.00 -17.24 25.30
CA PRO A 27 -13.44 -17.08 25.14
C PRO A 27 -13.72 -16.24 23.89
N ILE A 28 -14.58 -16.75 23.01
CA ILE A 28 -14.93 -16.16 21.67
C ILE A 28 -15.25 -14.65 21.79
N GLY A 29 -15.81 -14.23 22.92
CA GLY A 29 -16.10 -12.82 23.20
C GLY A 29 -14.85 -11.92 23.32
N ALA A 30 -13.77 -12.42 23.92
CA ALA A 30 -12.54 -11.65 24.09
C ALA A 30 -11.81 -11.44 22.73
N ALA A 31 -11.78 -12.47 21.88
CA ALA A 31 -11.22 -12.39 20.54
C ALA A 31 -12.03 -11.42 19.65
N ARG A 32 -13.36 -11.47 19.72
CA ARG A 32 -14.25 -10.54 18.99
C ARG A 32 -14.03 -9.10 19.42
N ASN A 33 -13.93 -8.82 20.72
CA ASN A 33 -13.71 -7.47 21.23
C ASN A 33 -12.32 -6.95 20.87
N ALA A 34 -11.30 -7.81 20.87
CA ALA A 34 -9.96 -7.45 20.41
C ALA A 34 -9.93 -7.10 18.92
N LEU A 35 -10.64 -7.84 18.06
CA LEU A 35 -10.78 -7.55 16.63
C LEU A 35 -11.52 -6.23 16.38
N LEU A 36 -12.62 -5.98 17.10
CA LEU A 36 -13.38 -4.73 17.00
C LEU A 36 -12.56 -3.52 17.49
N CYS A 37 -11.75 -3.68 18.51
CA CYS A 37 -10.86 -2.62 18.99
C CYS A 37 -9.76 -2.31 17.97
N LYS A 38 -9.18 -3.32 17.33
CA LYS A 38 -8.18 -3.18 16.26
C LYS A 38 -8.78 -2.52 15.02
N SER A 39 -9.96 -2.94 14.58
CA SER A 39 -10.62 -2.36 13.40
C SER A 39 -10.96 -0.88 13.59
N ARG A 40 -11.42 -0.49 14.79
CA ARG A 40 -11.65 0.92 15.14
C ARG A 40 -10.36 1.75 15.13
N GLY A 41 -9.25 1.17 15.57
CA GLY A 41 -7.93 1.81 15.50
C GLY A 41 -7.51 2.10 14.07
N ILE A 42 -7.62 1.10 13.19
CA ILE A 42 -7.31 1.24 11.76
C ILE A 42 -8.21 2.30 11.10
N ALA A 43 -9.52 2.25 11.34
CA ALA A 43 -10.45 3.21 10.78
C ALA A 43 -10.12 4.66 11.20
N ARG A 44 -9.70 4.88 12.44
CA ARG A 44 -9.26 6.20 12.91
C ARG A 44 -7.99 6.68 12.20
N GLU A 45 -7.00 5.80 12.00
CA GLU A 45 -5.78 6.16 11.28
C GLU A 45 -6.06 6.47 9.80
N VAL A 46 -6.91 5.69 9.15
CA VAL A 46 -7.34 5.96 7.76
C VAL A 46 -8.04 7.32 7.68
N ALA A 47 -8.97 7.61 8.59
CA ALA A 47 -9.67 8.89 8.61
C ALA A 47 -8.72 10.07 8.91
N ALA A 48 -7.76 9.89 9.81
CA ALA A 48 -6.74 10.90 10.10
C ALA A 48 -5.84 11.15 8.89
N THR A 49 -5.40 10.08 8.22
CA THR A 49 -4.60 10.15 7.00
C THR A 49 -5.34 10.89 5.88
N ALA A 50 -6.62 10.55 5.64
CA ALA A 50 -7.43 11.23 4.64
C ALA A 50 -7.60 12.72 4.95
N ARG A 51 -7.86 13.07 6.21
CA ARG A 51 -7.95 14.46 6.62
C ARG A 51 -6.65 15.22 6.44
N ASP A 52 -5.52 14.65 6.86
CA ASP A 52 -4.21 15.28 6.74
C ASP A 52 -3.80 15.44 5.26
N PHE A 53 -4.24 14.55 4.37
CA PHE A 53 -4.09 14.66 2.92
C PHE A 53 -4.88 15.85 2.36
N VAL A 54 -6.19 15.92 2.63
CA VAL A 54 -7.08 16.97 2.12
C VAL A 54 -6.68 18.35 2.64
N THR A 55 -6.21 18.43 3.89
CA THR A 55 -5.79 19.70 4.51
C THR A 55 -4.34 20.09 4.20
N PHE A 56 -3.62 19.29 3.43
CA PHE A 56 -2.20 19.53 3.13
C PHE A 56 -1.34 19.73 4.39
N ARG A 57 -1.72 19.08 5.48
CA ARG A 57 -1.07 19.25 6.79
C ARG A 57 0.39 18.80 6.79
N ASP A 58 0.72 17.85 5.90
CA ASP A 58 2.06 17.36 5.67
C ASP A 58 2.41 17.45 4.19
N PRO A 59 2.96 18.59 3.73
CA PRO A 59 3.20 18.84 2.32
C PRO A 59 4.10 17.79 1.66
N SER A 60 5.17 17.35 2.33
CA SER A 60 6.10 16.37 1.74
C SER A 60 5.45 15.01 1.52
N TRP A 61 4.67 14.54 2.48
CA TRP A 61 3.92 13.30 2.34
C TRP A 61 2.81 13.43 1.30
N THR A 62 2.09 14.54 1.29
CA THR A 62 1.01 14.78 0.33
C THR A 62 1.54 14.85 -1.10
N VAL A 63 2.65 15.55 -1.35
CA VAL A 63 3.27 15.63 -2.67
C VAL A 63 3.76 14.26 -3.14
N LEU A 64 4.38 13.48 -2.25
CA LEU A 64 4.82 12.12 -2.59
C LEU A 64 3.64 11.21 -2.94
N THR A 65 2.53 11.31 -2.18
CA THR A 65 1.30 10.54 -2.46
C THR A 65 0.68 10.94 -3.80
N ILE A 66 0.62 12.23 -4.12
CA ILE A 66 0.13 12.71 -5.43
C ILE A 66 1.02 12.22 -6.56
N ALA A 67 2.34 12.27 -6.41
CA ALA A 67 3.27 11.76 -7.41
C ALA A 67 3.09 10.25 -7.63
N GLN A 68 2.90 9.48 -6.55
CA GLN A 68 2.63 8.04 -6.62
C GLN A 68 1.30 7.75 -7.35
N ILE A 69 0.23 8.48 -7.04
CA ILE A 69 -1.06 8.35 -7.75
C ILE A 69 -0.86 8.63 -9.24
N GLY A 70 -0.12 9.68 -9.60
CA GLY A 70 0.16 10.01 -10.99
C GLY A 70 0.93 8.91 -11.73
N ALA A 71 1.97 8.37 -11.12
CA ALA A 71 2.77 7.28 -11.69
C ALA A 71 1.95 5.99 -11.85
N ALA A 72 1.17 5.61 -10.84
CA ALA A 72 0.31 4.43 -10.89
C ALA A 72 -0.80 4.58 -11.94
N SER A 73 -1.35 5.79 -12.09
CA SER A 73 -2.34 6.06 -13.15
C SER A 73 -1.73 5.94 -14.54
N ALA A 74 -0.52 6.46 -14.75
CA ALA A 74 0.20 6.34 -16.02
C ALA A 74 0.53 4.87 -16.34
N ASP A 75 0.97 4.11 -15.34
CA ASP A 75 1.23 2.67 -15.47
C ASP A 75 -0.06 1.91 -15.83
N ALA A 76 -1.16 2.18 -15.13
CA ALA A 76 -2.45 1.54 -15.40
C ALA A 76 -2.92 1.80 -16.85
N VAL A 77 -2.84 3.04 -17.35
CA VAL A 77 -3.25 3.39 -18.70
C VAL A 77 -2.39 2.67 -19.74
N THR A 78 -1.07 2.71 -19.58
CA THR A 78 -0.15 2.07 -20.52
C THR A 78 -0.22 0.56 -20.48
N SER A 79 -0.43 -0.05 -19.31
CA SER A 79 -0.65 -1.48 -19.16
C SER A 79 -1.94 -1.93 -19.82
N LEU A 80 -3.05 -1.22 -19.60
CA LEU A 80 -4.34 -1.56 -20.22
C LEU A 80 -4.29 -1.49 -21.75
N ASN A 81 -3.60 -0.50 -22.32
CA ASN A 81 -3.38 -0.41 -23.77
C ASN A 81 -2.60 -1.63 -24.27
N ASN A 82 -1.54 -2.04 -23.57
CA ASN A 82 -0.76 -3.21 -23.94
C ASN A 82 -1.58 -4.51 -23.85
N PHE A 83 -2.39 -4.69 -22.80
CA PHE A 83 -3.24 -5.87 -22.68
C PHE A 83 -4.33 -5.95 -23.74
N HIS A 84 -4.84 -4.80 -24.18
CA HIS A 84 -5.80 -4.77 -25.30
C HIS A 84 -5.19 -5.32 -26.59
N ASN A 85 -3.91 -5.06 -26.81
CA ASN A 85 -3.18 -5.44 -28.01
C ASN A 85 -2.42 -6.78 -27.90
N CYS A 86 -2.35 -7.39 -26.71
CA CYS A 86 -1.57 -8.58 -26.45
C CYS A 86 -2.32 -9.58 -25.53
N SER A 87 -2.92 -10.60 -26.13
CA SER A 87 -3.71 -11.62 -25.40
C SER A 87 -2.88 -12.52 -24.45
N SER A 88 -1.56 -12.60 -24.64
CA SER A 88 -0.64 -13.39 -23.82
C SER A 88 0.08 -12.58 -22.76
N CYS A 89 -0.08 -11.27 -22.76
CA CYS A 89 0.54 -10.38 -21.76
C CYS A 89 -0.09 -10.57 -20.40
N SER A 90 0.72 -10.45 -19.35
CA SER A 90 0.25 -10.56 -17.97
C SER A 90 0.96 -9.54 -17.09
N GLU A 91 0.25 -9.06 -16.07
CA GLU A 91 0.82 -8.18 -15.06
C GLU A 91 1.93 -8.87 -14.29
N ILE A 92 3.00 -8.14 -14.00
CA ILE A 92 4.16 -8.59 -13.22
C ILE A 92 4.45 -7.60 -12.09
N GLY A 93 5.21 -8.05 -11.08
CA GLY A 93 5.59 -7.17 -9.97
C GLY A 93 4.60 -7.18 -8.81
N VAL A 94 4.70 -6.16 -7.96
CA VAL A 94 3.90 -6.04 -6.72
C VAL A 94 2.43 -5.77 -7.02
N SER A 95 2.14 -4.97 -8.03
CA SER A 95 0.78 -4.63 -8.45
C SER A 95 -0.07 -5.85 -8.81
N ARG A 96 0.56 -6.90 -9.36
CA ARG A 96 -0.11 -8.19 -9.62
C ARG A 96 -0.79 -8.79 -8.39
N PHE A 97 -0.24 -8.55 -7.20
CA PHE A 97 -0.83 -9.02 -5.95
C PHE A 97 -2.20 -8.38 -5.69
N PHE A 98 -2.35 -7.10 -6.04
CA PHE A 98 -3.57 -6.34 -5.82
C PHE A 98 -4.58 -6.46 -6.96
N ILE A 99 -4.11 -6.55 -8.21
CA ILE A 99 -4.95 -6.46 -9.40
C ILE A 99 -5.06 -7.78 -10.20
N GLY A 100 -4.22 -8.77 -9.91
CA GLY A 100 -4.21 -10.07 -10.57
C GLY A 100 -3.36 -10.11 -11.85
N ARG A 101 -3.40 -11.25 -12.56
CA ARG A 101 -2.56 -11.48 -13.76
C ARG A 101 -3.07 -10.78 -15.02
N HIS A 102 -4.38 -10.75 -15.20
CA HIS A 102 -5.07 -10.20 -16.36
C HIS A 102 -6.14 -9.23 -15.85
N PRO A 103 -5.71 -8.04 -15.40
CA PRO A 103 -6.62 -7.06 -14.86
C PRO A 103 -7.39 -6.36 -15.97
N ASP A 104 -8.66 -6.09 -15.70
CA ASP A 104 -9.45 -5.13 -16.44
C ASP A 104 -9.34 -3.73 -15.81
N ALA A 105 -9.89 -2.72 -16.46
CA ALA A 105 -9.84 -1.34 -15.98
C ALA A 105 -10.41 -1.20 -14.55
N HIS A 106 -11.42 -1.97 -14.21
CA HIS A 106 -12.04 -1.94 -12.88
C HIS A 106 -11.10 -2.46 -11.80
N LYS A 107 -10.38 -3.55 -12.08
CA LYS A 107 -9.37 -4.10 -11.17
C LYS A 107 -8.19 -3.15 -10.98
N TYR A 108 -7.76 -2.46 -12.04
CA TYR A 108 -6.73 -1.42 -11.92
C TYR A 108 -7.17 -0.28 -11.02
N ILE A 109 -8.41 0.21 -11.16
CA ILE A 109 -8.90 1.31 -10.34
C ILE A 109 -8.99 0.88 -8.87
N ILE A 110 -9.64 -0.25 -8.60
CA ILE A 110 -9.85 -0.70 -7.21
C ILE A 110 -8.55 -1.19 -6.59
N GLY A 111 -7.83 -2.07 -7.29
CA GLY A 111 -6.58 -2.66 -6.77
C GLY A 111 -5.49 -1.60 -6.57
N GLY A 112 -5.32 -0.70 -7.53
CA GLY A 112 -4.39 0.43 -7.42
C GLY A 112 -4.76 1.40 -6.30
N ALA A 113 -6.06 1.70 -6.13
CA ALA A 113 -6.50 2.51 -5.00
C ALA A 113 -6.23 1.86 -3.64
N VAL A 114 -6.40 0.54 -3.54
CA VAL A 114 -6.07 -0.24 -2.33
C VAL A 114 -4.56 -0.23 -2.08
N GLU A 115 -3.75 -0.51 -3.10
CA GLU A 115 -2.28 -0.52 -3.02
C GLU A 115 -1.76 0.84 -2.53
N ILE A 116 -2.10 1.92 -3.24
CA ILE A 116 -1.67 3.28 -2.89
C ILE A 116 -2.20 3.67 -1.51
N GLY A 117 -3.44 3.33 -1.20
CA GLY A 117 -4.06 3.64 0.09
C GLY A 117 -3.33 2.97 1.26
N VAL A 118 -2.97 1.70 1.13
CA VAL A 118 -2.21 0.95 2.14
C VAL A 118 -0.83 1.58 2.35
N GLU A 119 -0.12 1.90 1.27
CA GLU A 119 1.20 2.49 1.34
C GLU A 119 1.19 3.92 1.89
N ALA A 120 0.21 4.74 1.51
CA ALA A 120 0.05 6.08 2.02
C ALA A 120 -0.27 6.09 3.52
N VAL A 121 -1.16 5.20 3.98
CA VAL A 121 -1.48 5.04 5.40
C VAL A 121 -0.27 4.52 6.17
N ALA A 122 0.45 3.55 5.64
CA ALA A 122 1.67 3.03 6.26
C ALA A 122 2.74 4.11 6.39
N ALA A 123 3.02 4.87 5.32
CA ALA A 123 3.99 5.95 5.33
C ALA A 123 3.60 7.06 6.33
N HIS A 124 2.32 7.46 6.34
CA HIS A 124 1.81 8.44 7.30
C HIS A 124 1.96 7.96 8.74
N TYR A 125 1.61 6.69 9.00
CA TYR A 125 1.74 6.07 10.32
C TYR A 125 3.20 6.04 10.78
N PHE A 126 4.13 5.58 9.92
CA PHE A 126 5.55 5.54 10.23
C PHE A 126 6.11 6.94 10.49
N ARG A 127 5.68 7.93 9.71
CA ARG A 127 6.10 9.32 9.91
C ARG A 127 5.64 9.87 11.27
N LYS A 128 4.42 9.54 11.69
CA LYS A 128 3.81 10.03 12.92
C LYS A 128 4.28 9.28 14.16
N HIS A 129 4.50 7.97 14.06
CA HIS A 129 4.73 7.09 15.21
C HIS A 129 6.09 6.38 15.19
N GLY A 130 6.82 6.48 14.09
CA GLY A 130 8.13 5.83 13.94
C GLY A 130 9.19 6.38 14.87
N PRO A 131 10.34 5.69 15.02
CA PRO A 131 11.46 6.11 15.87
C PRO A 131 12.23 7.30 15.28
N ILE A 132 11.51 8.36 14.90
CA ILE A 132 11.99 9.54 14.13
C ILE A 132 12.94 10.42 14.95
N ARG A 133 13.22 10.11 16.22
CA ARG A 133 14.15 10.90 17.05
C ARG A 133 15.57 10.95 16.50
N LYS A 134 15.99 9.93 15.74
CA LYS A 134 17.31 9.89 15.12
C LYS A 134 17.21 10.38 13.69
N TRP A 135 18.04 11.35 13.32
CA TRP A 135 17.99 12.05 12.02
C TRP A 135 18.06 11.09 10.80
N TYR A 136 18.77 9.99 10.91
CA TYR A 136 18.91 8.97 9.85
C TYR A 136 17.65 8.11 9.63
N TRP A 137 16.71 8.09 10.60
CA TRP A 137 15.42 7.41 10.43
C TRP A 137 14.37 8.29 9.77
N ARG A 138 14.60 9.62 9.74
CA ARG A 138 13.63 10.58 9.20
C ARG A 138 13.17 10.29 7.76
N PRO A 139 14.04 9.87 6.81
CA PRO A 139 13.61 9.59 5.44
C PRO A 139 12.93 8.23 5.28
N LEU A 140 13.06 7.28 6.23
CA LEU A 140 12.59 5.90 6.05
C LEU A 140 11.07 5.77 5.93
N TRP A 141 10.30 6.76 6.43
CA TRP A 141 8.86 6.77 6.24
C TRP A 141 8.47 6.85 4.75
N ALA A 142 9.30 7.47 3.93
CA ALA A 142 9.04 7.69 2.51
C ALA A 142 9.41 6.47 1.65
N LEU A 143 10.21 5.53 2.15
CA LEU A 143 10.73 4.42 1.37
C LEU A 143 9.65 3.58 0.67
N PRO A 144 8.57 3.12 1.32
CA PRO A 144 7.55 2.33 0.66
C PRO A 144 6.92 3.07 -0.52
N GLN A 145 6.51 4.31 -0.31
CA GLN A 145 5.90 5.14 -1.36
C GLN A 145 6.90 5.51 -2.46
N SER A 146 8.16 5.81 -2.12
CA SER A 146 9.19 6.12 -3.11
C SER A 146 9.53 4.91 -3.97
N PHE A 147 9.55 3.72 -3.39
CA PHE A 147 9.77 2.48 -4.12
C PHE A 147 8.59 2.21 -5.08
N SER A 148 7.37 2.29 -4.61
CA SER A 148 6.17 2.11 -5.42
C SER A 148 6.10 3.17 -6.56
N LEU A 149 6.35 4.43 -6.24
CA LEU A 149 6.46 5.50 -7.25
C LEU A 149 7.48 5.15 -8.35
N TYR A 150 8.66 4.68 -7.96
CA TYR A 150 9.72 4.28 -8.89
C TYR A 150 9.27 3.10 -9.78
N GLU A 151 8.69 2.05 -9.18
CA GLU A 151 8.24 0.87 -9.93
C GLU A 151 7.13 1.22 -10.92
N HIS A 152 6.13 1.99 -10.53
CA HIS A 152 5.07 2.44 -11.44
C HIS A 152 5.58 3.36 -12.55
N ALA A 153 6.47 4.31 -12.23
CA ALA A 153 7.05 5.19 -13.25
C ALA A 153 7.91 4.41 -14.25
N ARG A 154 8.67 3.41 -13.76
CA ARG A 154 9.46 2.52 -14.59
C ARG A 154 8.56 1.66 -15.49
N ALA A 155 7.51 1.05 -14.93
CA ALA A 155 6.56 0.21 -15.66
C ALA A 155 5.84 1.04 -16.74
N ALA A 156 5.32 2.22 -16.42
CA ALA A 156 4.68 3.12 -17.37
C ALA A 156 5.62 3.46 -18.55
N ARG A 157 6.89 3.76 -18.26
CA ARG A 157 7.89 4.03 -19.30
C ARG A 157 8.15 2.82 -20.20
N GLN A 158 8.28 1.63 -19.61
CA GLN A 158 8.50 0.39 -20.36
C GLN A 158 7.30 0.06 -21.23
N ASN A 159 6.08 0.17 -20.70
CA ASN A 159 4.84 -0.08 -21.41
C ASN A 159 4.64 0.90 -22.57
N ALA A 160 4.91 2.18 -22.37
CA ALA A 160 4.86 3.17 -23.43
C ALA A 160 5.87 2.90 -24.56
N ALA A 161 7.04 2.34 -24.25
CA ALA A 161 8.04 1.95 -25.24
C ALA A 161 7.63 0.73 -26.08
N LEU A 162 6.74 -0.12 -25.56
CA LEU A 162 6.18 -1.27 -26.29
C LEU A 162 5.09 -0.83 -27.28
N ASP A 163 4.29 0.16 -26.92
CA ASP A 163 3.20 0.70 -27.75
C ASP A 163 3.72 1.46 -29.01
N LEU A 164 5.00 1.84 -29.00
CA LEU A 164 5.66 2.53 -30.11
C LEU A 164 6.29 1.59 -31.15
N ARG A 165 6.17 0.27 -31.00
CA ARG A 165 6.73 -0.75 -31.91
C ARG A 165 5.65 -1.47 -32.68
#